data_3b702c0f8b6c0a33836bf365a590d2e0
#
_entry.id   3b702c0f8b6c0a33836bf365a590d2e0
#
_cell.length_a   1.000
_cell.length_b   1.000
_cell.length_c   1.000
_cell.angle_alpha   90.00
_cell.angle_beta   90.00
_cell.angle_gamma   90.00
#
_symmetry.space_group_name_H-M   'P 1'
#
loop_
_entity.id
_entity.type
_entity.pdbx_description
1 polymer ?
#
loop_
_entity_poly.entity_id
_entity_poly.type
_entity_poly.pdbx_seq_one_letter_code
_entity_poly.pdbx_strand_id
1 'polypeptide(L)'
;MPQKNCHPMHRFMEVCLLVLLYDEDKECHGYSLAEKLKDFDFSEEELNISTLYRTLRHMEQSEWVRSHWESGGQGPQRRVYSITAQGRDALDDWVQVLRMRRERIGLLLDAYAQLKK
;
A
#
# COMPACT_ATOMS: atom_id res chain seq x y z
N MET A 1 -23.22 0.96 3.67
CA MET A 1 -22.83 0.69 3.35
C MET A 1 -21.98 0.61 2.88
N PRO A 2 -21.63 0.58 2.70
CA PRO A 2 -20.89 0.51 2.24
C PRO A 2 -20.19 0.28 1.70
N GLN A 3 -19.72 0.19 1.61
CA GLN A 3 -18.96 0.09 1.11
C GLN A 3 -18.64 -0.48 0.14
N LYS A 4 -19.08 -0.43 -0.33
CA LYS A 4 -18.90 -1.00 -1.44
C LYS A 4 -17.72 -0.63 -2.08
N ASN A 5 -17.27 0.36 -1.88
CA ASN A 5 -16.10 0.72 -2.55
C ASN A 5 -14.97 0.42 -1.77
N CYS A 6 -15.05 -0.13 -0.70
CA CYS A 6 -13.91 -0.47 -0.03
C CYS A 6 -13.49 -1.75 -0.52
N HIS A 7 -12.89 -1.75 -1.61
CA HIS A 7 -12.29 -2.92 -2.13
C HIS A 7 -11.16 -3.27 -1.22
N PRO A 8 -11.16 -4.39 -0.56
CA PRO A 8 -10.10 -4.74 0.37
C PRO A 8 -8.71 -4.65 -0.24
N MET A 9 -8.59 -4.96 -1.51
CA MET A 9 -7.29 -4.91 -2.17
C MET A 9 -6.75 -3.50 -2.30
N HIS A 10 -7.61 -2.52 -2.46
CA HIS A 10 -7.16 -1.15 -2.55
C HIS A 10 -6.55 -0.69 -1.25
N ARG A 11 -7.20 -0.98 -0.14
CA ARG A 11 -6.67 -0.57 1.14
C ARG A 11 -5.39 -1.30 1.46
N PHE A 12 -5.33 -2.57 1.10
CA PHE A 12 -4.13 -3.33 1.34
C PHE A 12 -2.96 -2.77 0.56
N MET A 13 -3.20 -2.35 -0.68
CA MET A 13 -2.14 -1.74 -1.48
C MET A 13 -1.62 -0.46 -0.84
N GLU A 14 -2.52 0.36 -0.29
CA GLU A 14 -2.10 1.58 0.39
C GLU A 14 -1.19 1.28 1.56
N VAL A 15 -1.54 0.28 2.36
CA VAL A 15 -0.74 -0.07 3.51
C VAL A 15 0.62 -0.61 3.07
N CYS A 16 0.63 -1.43 2.03
CA CYS A 16 1.90 -1.95 1.51
C CYS A 16 2.79 -0.83 1.01
N LEU A 17 2.20 0.16 0.34
CA LEU A 17 2.97 1.30 -0.14
C LEU A 17 3.55 2.10 1.03
N LEU A 18 2.79 2.26 2.10
CA LEU A 18 3.31 2.95 3.26
C LEU A 18 4.46 2.20 3.90
N VAL A 19 4.38 0.88 3.94
CA VAL A 19 5.47 0.06 4.46
C VAL A 19 6.72 0.25 3.62
N LEU A 20 6.56 0.25 2.31
CA LEU A 20 7.71 0.40 1.41
C LEU A 20 8.35 1.77 1.52
N LEU A 21 7.54 2.79 1.82
CA LEU A 21 8.05 4.15 1.94
C LEU A 21 8.50 4.49 3.35
N TYR A 22 8.16 3.66 4.30
CA TYR A 22 8.42 3.96 5.69
C TYR A 22 9.92 4.12 5.99
N ASP A 23 10.67 3.33 5.25
CA ASP A 23 12.06 3.31 5.49
C ASP A 23 12.71 4.48 4.91
N GLU A 24 12.31 5.44 4.96
CA GLU A 24 12.68 6.42 4.49
C GLU A 24 13.07 7.53 4.46
N ASP A 25 13.84 7.86 4.87
CA ASP A 25 14.66 8.84 4.39
C ASP A 25 14.81 8.67 2.93
N LYS A 26 14.26 7.64 2.35
CA LYS A 26 14.43 7.43 0.98
C LYS A 26 13.21 7.73 0.23
N GLU A 27 13.40 8.36 -0.86
CA GLU A 27 12.33 8.59 -1.79
C GLU A 27 12.32 7.47 -2.81
N CYS A 28 11.14 7.11 -3.27
CA CYS A 28 11.00 6.06 -4.27
C CYS A 28 10.22 6.54 -5.46
N HIS A 29 10.68 6.16 -6.64
CA HIS A 29 9.91 6.40 -7.86
C HIS A 29 8.71 5.47 -7.87
N GLY A 30 7.60 5.94 -8.43
CA GLY A 30 6.40 5.11 -8.51
C GLY A 30 6.66 3.79 -9.20
N TYR A 31 7.47 3.83 -10.22
CA TYR A 31 7.86 2.66 -10.96
C TYR A 31 8.58 1.63 -10.07
N SER A 32 9.48 2.08 -9.20
CA SER A 32 10.14 1.18 -8.28
C SER A 32 9.17 0.60 -7.27
N LEU A 33 8.18 1.38 -6.86
CA LEU A 33 7.18 0.90 -5.93
C LEU A 33 6.38 -0.23 -6.54
N ALA A 34 6.07 -0.13 -7.84
CA ALA A 34 5.35 -1.21 -8.51
C ALA A 34 6.14 -2.51 -8.45
N GLU A 35 7.45 -2.42 -8.67
CA GLU A 35 8.29 -3.61 -8.61
C GLU A 35 8.31 -4.21 -7.21
N LYS A 36 8.40 -3.37 -6.21
CA LYS A 36 8.50 -3.84 -4.84
C LYS A 36 7.19 -4.41 -4.33
N LEU A 37 6.07 -3.97 -4.87
CA LEU A 37 4.78 -4.51 -4.47
C LEU A 37 4.64 -5.98 -4.81
N LYS A 38 5.42 -6.47 -5.74
CA LYS A 38 5.36 -7.88 -6.08
C LYS A 38 5.73 -8.76 -4.89
N ASP A 39 6.50 -8.24 -3.97
CA ASP A 39 6.88 -8.99 -2.77
C ASP A 39 5.69 -9.26 -1.87
N PHE A 40 4.58 -8.54 -2.05
CA PHE A 40 3.38 -8.76 -1.28
C PHE A 40 2.36 -9.57 -2.06
N ASP A 41 2.83 -10.28 -3.07
CA ASP A 41 2.01 -11.24 -3.81
C ASP A 41 0.88 -10.61 -4.63
N PHE A 42 1.07 -9.39 -5.07
CA PHE A 42 0.11 -8.79 -5.99
C PHE A 42 0.31 -9.38 -7.38
N SER A 43 -0.76 -9.69 -8.06
CA SER A 43 -0.68 -10.17 -9.43
C SER A 43 -0.35 -9.00 -10.36
N GLU A 44 0.06 -9.31 -11.56
CA GLU A 44 0.38 -8.28 -12.52
C GLU A 44 -0.84 -7.45 -12.88
N GLU A 45 -2.01 -8.06 -12.86
CA GLU A 45 -3.22 -7.31 -13.12
C GLU A 45 -3.50 -6.30 -12.03
N GLU A 46 -3.23 -6.68 -10.79
CA GLU A 46 -3.44 -5.80 -9.66
C GLU A 46 -2.43 -4.66 -9.67
N LEU A 47 -1.29 -4.87 -10.28
CA LEU A 47 -0.25 -3.86 -10.33
C LEU A 47 -0.33 -2.99 -11.56
N ASN A 48 -1.49 -2.91 -12.17
CA ASN A 48 -1.73 -2.03 -13.29
C ASN A 48 -1.24 -0.64 -12.94
N ILE A 49 -0.49 -0.03 -13.84
CA ILE A 49 0.15 1.25 -13.57
C ILE A 49 -0.88 2.35 -13.28
N SER A 50 -2.01 2.29 -13.93
CA SER A 50 -3.06 3.29 -13.69
C SER A 50 -3.62 3.18 -12.28
N THR A 51 -3.79 1.95 -11.81
CA THR A 51 -4.27 1.72 -10.46
C THR A 51 -3.26 2.20 -9.44
N LEU A 52 -2.00 1.93 -9.69
CA LEU A 52 -0.94 2.34 -8.79
C LEU A 52 -0.91 3.87 -8.64
N TYR A 53 -0.92 4.58 -9.76
CA TYR A 53 -0.83 6.04 -9.68
C TYR A 53 -2.11 6.65 -9.13
N ARG A 54 -3.26 6.02 -9.36
CA ARG A 54 -4.50 6.48 -8.76
C ARG A 54 -4.45 6.31 -7.25
N THR A 55 -3.92 5.18 -6.78
CA THR A 55 -3.77 4.92 -5.36
C THR A 55 -2.82 5.92 -4.72
N LEU A 56 -1.69 6.16 -5.36
CA LEU A 56 -0.72 7.13 -4.84
C LEU A 56 -1.30 8.53 -4.79
N ARG A 57 -2.08 8.90 -5.80
CA ARG A 57 -2.71 10.22 -5.82
C ARG A 57 -3.69 10.35 -4.67
N HIS A 58 -4.45 9.31 -4.41
CA HIS A 58 -5.39 9.30 -3.30
C HIS A 58 -4.64 9.44 -1.97
N MET A 59 -3.54 8.74 -1.82
CA MET A 59 -2.74 8.82 -0.62
C MET A 59 -2.13 10.22 -0.45
N GLU A 60 -1.81 10.87 -1.55
CA GLU A 60 -1.28 12.22 -1.50
C GLU A 60 -2.37 13.19 -1.07
N GLN A 61 -3.59 12.99 -1.55
CA GLN A 61 -4.72 13.81 -1.14
C GLN A 61 -5.02 13.66 0.34
N SER A 62 -4.76 12.49 0.88
CA SER A 62 -4.92 12.22 2.30
C SER A 62 -3.73 12.71 3.11
N GLU A 63 -2.73 13.23 2.46
CA GLU A 63 -1.51 13.75 3.07
C GLU A 63 -0.67 12.66 3.73
N TRP A 64 -0.82 11.44 3.28
CA TRP A 64 0.00 10.32 3.78
C TRP A 64 1.33 10.25 3.07
N VAL A 65 1.38 10.73 1.82
CA VAL A 65 2.62 10.78 1.04
C VAL A 65 2.69 12.13 0.37
N ARG A 66 3.90 12.49 -0.05
CA ARG A 66 4.13 13.69 -0.83
C ARG A 66 4.93 13.29 -2.04
N SER A 67 4.83 14.06 -3.08
CA SER A 67 5.56 13.73 -4.30
C SER A 67 6.14 14.99 -4.92
N HIS A 68 7.16 14.79 -5.72
CA HIS A 68 7.70 15.87 -6.53
C HIS A 68 8.29 15.25 -7.79
N TRP A 69 8.53 16.10 -8.76
CA TRP A 69 9.14 15.65 -9.99
C TRP A 69 10.64 15.77 -9.86
N GLU A 70 11.33 14.71 -10.28
CA GLU A 70 12.77 14.72 -10.28
C GLU A 70 13.22 14.91 -11.70
N SER A 71 13.96 15.96 -11.97
CA SER A 71 14.49 16.13 -13.29
C SER A 71 15.91 15.66 -13.28
N GLY A 72 16.17 14.57 -13.87
CA GLY A 72 17.46 14.08 -13.83
C GLY A 72 18.15 14.13 -15.13
N GLY A 73 18.48 15.17 -15.64
CA GLY A 73 19.33 15.24 -16.77
C GLY A 73 18.62 14.87 -18.02
N GLN A 74 18.97 13.79 -18.65
CA GLN A 74 18.52 13.49 -19.92
C GLN A 74 17.40 12.58 -19.96
N GLY A 75 16.52 12.41 -19.53
CA GLY A 75 15.41 11.53 -19.66
C GLY A 75 14.16 12.23 -19.24
N PRO A 76 13.04 11.59 -19.31
CA PRO A 76 11.78 12.18 -18.84
C PRO A 76 11.84 12.35 -17.35
N GLN A 77 11.11 13.32 -16.86
CA GLN A 77 11.00 13.56 -15.43
C GLN A 77 10.27 12.39 -14.78
N ARG A 78 10.65 12.10 -13.55
CA ARG A 78 10.05 11.00 -12.81
C ARG A 78 9.43 11.53 -11.53
N ARG A 79 8.31 10.94 -11.16
CA ARG A 79 7.65 11.32 -9.94
C ARG A 79 8.20 10.51 -8.79
N VAL A 80 8.57 11.19 -7.74
CA VAL A 80 9.20 10.58 -6.58
C VAL A 80 8.30 10.77 -5.36
N TYR A 81 8.15 9.73 -4.57
CA TYR A 81 7.24 9.74 -3.44
C TYR A 81 7.97 9.51 -2.13
N SER A 82 7.47 10.13 -1.08
CA SER A 82 8.00 9.92 0.26
C SER A 82 6.84 9.92 1.26
N ILE A 83 7.04 9.28 2.40
CA ILE A 83 6.01 9.20 3.40
C ILE A 83 6.04 10.46 4.27
N THR A 84 4.88 10.88 4.74
CA THR A 84 4.79 12.01 5.66
C THR A 84 4.65 11.50 7.08
N ALA A 85 4.70 12.40 8.05
CA ALA A 85 4.45 12.03 9.44
C ALA A 85 3.05 11.47 9.59
N GLN A 86 2.09 12.07 8.89
CA GLN A 86 0.72 11.57 8.93
C GLN A 86 0.62 10.19 8.33
N GLY A 87 1.39 9.92 7.28
CA GLY A 87 1.42 8.59 6.68
C GLY A 87 1.96 7.56 7.64
N ARG A 88 2.97 7.92 8.43
CA ARG A 88 3.51 6.99 9.42
C ARG A 88 2.50 6.68 10.50
N ASP A 89 1.78 7.70 10.96
CA ASP A 89 0.73 7.49 11.95
C ASP A 89 -0.37 6.61 11.40
N ALA A 90 -0.76 6.86 10.16
CA ALA A 90 -1.79 6.05 9.53
C ALA A 90 -1.35 4.60 9.42
N LEU A 91 -0.09 4.37 9.10
CA LEU A 91 0.43 3.02 8.99
C LEU A 91 0.40 2.33 10.35
N ASP A 92 0.81 3.02 11.40
CA ASP A 92 0.79 2.44 12.74
C ASP A 92 -0.61 1.98 13.11
N ASP A 93 -1.61 2.79 12.81
CA ASP A 93 -2.99 2.45 13.09
C ASP A 93 -3.43 1.23 12.28
N TRP A 94 -3.09 1.22 11.00
CA TRP A 94 -3.45 0.11 10.14
C TRP A 94 -2.81 -1.19 10.56
N VAL A 95 -1.57 -1.13 11.02
CA VAL A 95 -0.88 -2.34 11.47
C VAL A 95 -1.62 -2.98 12.64
N GLN A 96 -2.16 -2.17 13.55
CA GLN A 96 -2.93 -2.71 14.67
C GLN A 96 -4.18 -3.42 14.17
N VAL A 97 -4.87 -2.82 13.23
CA VAL A 97 -6.07 -3.42 12.65
C VAL A 97 -5.72 -4.74 11.95
N LEU A 98 -4.62 -4.74 11.21
CA LEU A 98 -4.22 -5.94 10.49
C LEU A 98 -3.82 -7.07 11.43
N ARG A 99 -3.19 -6.75 12.55
CA ARG A 99 -2.86 -7.78 13.53
C ARG A 99 -4.10 -8.42 14.09
N MET A 100 -5.10 -7.62 14.39
CA MET A 100 -6.36 -8.14 14.89
C MET A 100 -7.06 -9.01 13.85
N ARG A 101 -7.03 -8.56 12.61
CA ARG A 101 -7.65 -9.35 11.53
C ARG A 101 -6.95 -10.67 11.32
N ARG A 102 -5.62 -10.65 11.42
CA ARG A 102 -4.84 -11.89 11.27
C ARG A 102 -5.25 -12.90 12.32
N GLU A 103 -5.41 -12.46 13.56
CA GLU A 103 -5.84 -13.34 14.61
C GLU A 103 -7.22 -13.89 14.36
N ARG A 104 -8.12 -13.05 13.95
CA ARG A 104 -9.51 -13.48 13.71
C ARG A 104 -9.57 -14.47 12.55
N ILE A 105 -8.79 -14.23 11.53
CA ILE A 105 -8.72 -15.14 10.39
C ILE A 105 -8.18 -16.49 10.87
N GLY A 106 -7.17 -16.47 11.74
CA GLY A 106 -6.63 -17.70 12.28
C GLY A 106 -7.67 -18.50 13.03
N LEU A 107 -8.49 -17.84 13.85
CA LEU A 107 -9.56 -18.51 14.58
C LEU A 107 -10.55 -19.16 13.63
N LEU A 108 -10.90 -18.45 12.58
CA LEU A 108 -11.81 -18.98 11.58
C LEU A 108 -11.25 -20.20 10.89
N LEU A 109 -10.00 -20.12 10.50
CA LEU A 109 -9.36 -21.24 9.80
C LEU A 109 -9.23 -22.46 10.70
N ASP A 110 -8.93 -22.24 11.98
CA ASP A 110 -8.85 -23.32 12.94
C ASP A 110 -10.21 -23.99 13.12
N ALA A 111 -11.25 -23.20 13.23
CA ALA A 111 -12.60 -23.73 13.37
C ALA A 111 -12.97 -24.57 12.16
N TYR A 112 -12.62 -24.08 10.97
CA TYR A 112 -12.91 -24.84 9.76
C TYR A 112 -12.16 -26.15 9.74
N ALA A 113 -10.90 -26.12 10.16
CA ALA A 113 -10.10 -27.34 10.18
C ALA A 113 -10.72 -28.41 11.10
N GLN A 114 -11.32 -27.97 12.20
CA GLN A 114 -11.98 -28.90 13.11
C GLN A 114 -13.15 -29.59 12.43
N LEU A 115 -13.85 -28.87 11.57
CA LEU A 115 -15.02 -29.46 10.90
C LEU A 115 -14.65 -30.57 9.93
N LYS A 116 -13.40 -30.58 9.48
CA LYS A 116 -12.98 -31.56 8.50
C LYS A 116 -12.40 -32.83 9.11
N LYS A 117 -12.32 -32.90 10.38
CA LYS A 117 -11.77 -34.09 11.05
C LYS A 117 -12.72 -35.22 11.13
#